data_7f6205e01e884d368b08a6d9935d39a0
#
_entry.id   7f6205e01e884d368b08a6d9935d39a0
#
_cell.length_a   1.000
_cell.length_b   1.000
_cell.length_c   1.000
_cell.angle_alpha   90.00
_cell.angle_beta   90.00
_cell.angle_gamma   90.00
#
_symmetry.space_group_name_H-M   'P 1'
#
loop_
_entity.id
_entity.type
_entity.pdbx_description
1 polymer ?
#
loop_
_entity_poly.entity_id
_entity_poly.type
_entity_poly.pdbx_seq_one_letter_code
_entity_poly.pdbx_strand_id
1 'polypeptide(L)'
;VMSILAAWVLPTKLGLFAGGKDSYDPEAYPLDTTLDSILPQSAADDAYITASVFAGDQYAVTLQKDTRITLNQFVGQEGLQISKALSTSCVNFASDASSYTIPQAIPKMKARRVFVMLGANDVDGSVSVDSFIADYKQFLQSIRSAYAYCDIIAVGIPPVTEDSTNAAETQTRIDQFNQAIAAASSDLGFKYLNTAEALKNTRGYGEGTYFESNGFSTSGARALLEYAKSHACNTMDSRPDTSDIPQRASASAGSNAPVPTSTPTKFTASYEVEDSAKGTLTGNGQTGVSSLEIEAASGTSVNVTAVAAEGFVFYKWSDGVTTATRYDNITKDISVKAMFNDARVELTLDKADTTIKKGEKLTINASVKL
;
A
#
# COMPACT_ATOMS: atom_id res chain seq x y z
N VAL A 1 2.72 34.03 33.06
CA VAL A 1 2.19 33.19 32.00
C VAL A 1 2.70 33.74 30.68
N MET A 2 3.78 33.18 30.15
CA MET A 2 4.32 33.53 28.84
C MET A 2 4.02 32.37 27.90
N SER A 3 3.18 32.64 26.91
CA SER A 3 2.92 31.72 25.81
C SER A 3 4.09 31.79 24.85
N ILE A 4 4.80 30.67 24.67
CA ILE A 4 5.84 30.54 23.64
C ILE A 4 5.13 30.07 22.38
N LEU A 5 4.90 30.98 21.43
CA LEU A 5 4.61 30.62 20.04
C LEU A 5 5.92 30.12 19.41
N ALA A 6 6.01 28.85 19.14
CA ALA A 6 7.03 28.29 18.26
C ALA A 6 6.68 28.67 16.82
N ALA A 7 7.30 29.73 16.30
CA ALA A 7 7.28 30.05 14.90
C ALA A 7 8.18 29.06 14.16
N TRP A 8 7.60 28.25 13.31
CA TRP A 8 8.35 27.47 12.34
C TRP A 8 8.96 28.44 11.31
N VAL A 9 10.24 28.67 11.44
CA VAL A 9 11.02 29.40 10.43
C VAL A 9 11.33 28.38 9.34
N LEU A 10 10.58 28.45 8.24
CA LEU A 10 11.05 27.86 6.97
C LEU A 10 12.36 28.59 6.57
N PRO A 11 13.44 27.87 6.30
CA PRO A 11 14.62 28.49 5.69
C PRO A 11 14.31 28.80 4.23
N THR A 12 13.93 30.04 3.95
CA THR A 12 13.99 30.58 2.60
C THR A 12 15.47 30.72 2.23
N LYS A 13 16.07 29.65 1.72
CA LYS A 13 17.32 29.79 0.94
C LYS A 13 16.95 30.45 -0.37
N LEU A 14 17.13 31.76 -0.41
CA LEU A 14 17.24 32.50 -1.67
C LEU A 14 18.56 32.09 -2.33
N GLY A 15 18.57 30.96 -3.04
CA GLY A 15 19.66 30.51 -3.89
C GLY A 15 19.59 31.25 -5.23
N LEU A 16 20.30 32.34 -5.35
CA LEU A 16 20.69 32.86 -6.66
C LEU A 16 21.73 31.92 -7.29
N PHE A 17 21.21 30.86 -7.90
CA PHE A 17 21.96 30.12 -8.90
C PHE A 17 21.07 30.07 -10.15
N ALA A 18 21.58 30.69 -11.22
CA ALA A 18 21.14 30.40 -12.56
C ALA A 18 21.51 28.95 -12.88
N GLY A 19 20.78 28.04 -12.33
CA GLY A 19 20.82 26.62 -12.68
C GLY A 19 19.92 26.43 -13.89
N GLY A 20 20.46 25.86 -14.95
CA GLY A 20 19.69 25.39 -16.08
C GLY A 20 18.58 24.41 -15.59
N LYS A 21 17.60 24.19 -16.45
CA LYS A 21 16.36 23.41 -16.21
C LYS A 21 16.54 21.96 -15.75
N ASP A 22 17.76 21.48 -15.42
CA ASP A 22 18.10 20.07 -15.35
C ASP A 22 18.99 19.69 -14.14
N SER A 23 18.89 20.37 -12.99
CA SER A 23 19.67 19.97 -11.82
C SER A 23 18.83 19.22 -10.80
N TYR A 24 19.10 17.93 -10.63
CA TYR A 24 18.56 17.12 -9.56
C TYR A 24 19.19 17.50 -8.21
N ASP A 25 18.35 17.63 -7.18
CA ASP A 25 18.78 17.86 -5.79
C ASP A 25 18.38 16.64 -4.95
N PRO A 26 19.35 15.79 -4.53
CA PRO A 26 19.07 14.60 -3.75
C PRO A 26 18.51 14.87 -2.33
N GLU A 27 18.61 16.12 -1.84
CA GLU A 27 18.12 16.54 -0.54
C GLU A 27 16.72 17.20 -0.62
N ALA A 28 16.14 17.34 -1.81
CA ALA A 28 14.85 18.01 -1.99
C ALA A 28 13.68 17.24 -1.37
N TYR A 29 13.75 15.91 -1.35
CA TYR A 29 12.70 15.02 -0.84
C TYR A 29 13.30 13.94 0.06
N PRO A 30 13.80 14.31 1.26
CA PRO A 30 14.41 13.37 2.18
C PRO A 30 13.37 12.38 2.72
N LEU A 31 13.74 11.13 2.85
CA LEU A 31 12.92 10.14 3.50
C LEU A 31 12.86 10.43 5.01
N ASP A 32 11.65 10.43 5.58
CA ASP A 32 11.49 10.47 7.04
C ASP A 32 11.82 9.10 7.63
N THR A 33 13.04 8.98 8.17
CA THR A 33 13.54 7.74 8.77
C THR A 33 12.96 7.45 10.15
N THR A 34 12.12 8.33 10.70
CA THR A 34 11.44 8.13 11.99
C THR A 34 10.11 7.39 11.85
N LEU A 35 9.64 7.16 10.63
CA LEU A 35 8.40 6.43 10.35
C LEU A 35 8.51 4.97 10.80
N ASP A 36 7.48 4.46 11.47
CA ASP A 36 7.39 3.07 11.93
C ASP A 36 7.38 2.04 10.77
N SER A 37 7.12 2.49 9.54
CA SER A 37 7.19 1.66 8.35
C SER A 37 8.63 1.29 7.97
N ILE A 38 9.61 2.15 8.24
CA ILE A 38 10.99 1.94 7.81
C ILE A 38 11.56 0.70 8.48
N LEU A 39 12.03 -0.24 7.66
CA LEU A 39 12.70 -1.44 8.17
C LEU A 39 14.08 -1.06 8.73
N PRO A 40 14.34 -1.33 10.03
CA PRO A 40 15.65 -1.12 10.62
C PRO A 40 16.63 -2.19 10.16
N GLN A 41 17.91 -1.95 10.37
CA GLN A 41 18.93 -2.96 10.15
C GLN A 41 18.67 -4.19 11.03
N SER A 42 18.49 -5.34 10.40
CA SER A 42 18.16 -6.62 11.02
C SER A 42 18.56 -7.74 10.08
N ALA A 43 19.53 -8.57 10.47
CA ALA A 43 20.08 -9.60 9.60
C ALA A 43 19.19 -10.85 9.52
N ALA A 44 19.13 -11.44 8.32
CA ALA A 44 18.54 -12.76 8.05
C ALA A 44 19.45 -13.55 7.11
N ASP A 45 19.17 -14.84 6.96
CA ASP A 45 19.83 -15.75 6.02
C ASP A 45 19.11 -15.81 4.65
N ASP A 46 19.59 -16.66 3.75
CA ASP A 46 18.97 -16.84 2.43
C ASP A 46 17.58 -17.47 2.48
N ALA A 47 17.22 -18.17 3.57
CA ALA A 47 15.88 -18.68 3.77
C ALA A 47 14.83 -17.54 3.85
N TYR A 48 15.24 -16.35 4.30
CA TYR A 48 14.41 -15.16 4.28
C TYR A 48 13.96 -14.80 2.85
N ILE A 49 14.89 -14.81 1.89
CA ILE A 49 14.62 -14.52 0.48
C ILE A 49 13.75 -15.62 -0.14
N THR A 50 14.12 -16.90 0.06
CA THR A 50 13.41 -18.03 -0.56
C THR A 50 12.01 -18.26 0.00
N ALA A 51 11.72 -17.76 1.21
CA ALA A 51 10.38 -17.74 1.81
C ALA A 51 9.55 -16.48 1.48
N SER A 52 10.10 -15.56 0.69
CA SER A 52 9.46 -14.31 0.30
C SER A 52 8.96 -14.37 -1.15
N VAL A 53 7.97 -13.53 -1.46
CA VAL A 53 7.47 -13.32 -2.82
C VAL A 53 7.70 -11.85 -3.19
N PHE A 54 8.32 -11.61 -4.33
CA PHE A 54 8.55 -10.29 -4.91
C PHE A 54 7.48 -10.02 -5.97
N ALA A 55 6.63 -9.03 -5.73
CA ALA A 55 5.43 -8.78 -6.51
C ALA A 55 5.52 -7.42 -7.19
N GLY A 56 5.39 -7.36 -8.54
CA GLY A 56 5.40 -6.06 -9.18
C GLY A 56 5.73 -6.04 -10.68
N ASP A 57 6.50 -5.02 -11.04
CA ASP A 57 6.86 -4.66 -12.42
C ASP A 57 8.18 -5.31 -12.89
N GLN A 58 8.84 -4.72 -13.89
CA GLN A 58 10.11 -5.21 -14.45
C GLN A 58 11.23 -5.37 -13.41
N TYR A 59 11.20 -4.59 -12.33
CA TYR A 59 12.21 -4.75 -11.28
C TYR A 59 11.99 -6.03 -10.48
N ALA A 60 10.75 -6.42 -10.22
CA ALA A 60 10.44 -7.73 -9.63
C ALA A 60 10.80 -8.87 -10.60
N VAL A 61 10.49 -8.72 -11.91
CA VAL A 61 10.84 -9.71 -12.96
C VAL A 61 12.34 -9.93 -13.02
N THR A 62 13.13 -8.87 -13.04
CA THR A 62 14.59 -8.97 -13.22
C THR A 62 15.34 -9.45 -11.99
N LEU A 63 14.70 -9.59 -10.83
CA LEU A 63 15.28 -10.30 -9.68
C LEU A 63 15.62 -11.78 -9.99
N GLN A 64 14.95 -12.39 -10.97
CA GLN A 64 15.25 -13.76 -11.43
C GLN A 64 16.67 -13.91 -12.01
N LYS A 65 17.42 -12.82 -12.22
CA LYS A 65 18.86 -12.86 -12.51
C LYS A 65 19.71 -13.35 -11.33
N ASP A 66 19.17 -13.32 -10.12
CA ASP A 66 19.74 -13.99 -8.95
C ASP A 66 19.09 -15.38 -8.82
N THR A 67 19.92 -16.41 -8.66
CA THR A 67 19.50 -17.83 -8.66
C THR A 67 18.59 -18.21 -7.49
N ARG A 68 18.51 -17.38 -6.44
CA ARG A 68 17.59 -17.58 -5.32
C ARG A 68 16.13 -17.26 -5.70
N ILE A 69 15.91 -16.50 -6.78
CA ILE A 69 14.59 -16.11 -7.25
C ILE A 69 14.16 -17.02 -8.40
N THR A 70 13.19 -17.87 -8.12
CA THR A 70 12.51 -18.72 -9.09
C THR A 70 11.09 -18.21 -9.31
N LEU A 71 10.31 -18.88 -10.14
CA LEU A 71 8.88 -18.57 -10.30
C LEU A 71 8.09 -18.63 -8.97
N ASN A 72 8.60 -19.36 -7.96
CA ASN A 72 7.93 -19.44 -6.65
C ASN A 72 8.16 -18.18 -5.79
N GLN A 73 9.20 -17.40 -6.06
CA GLN A 73 9.53 -16.17 -5.35
C GLN A 73 9.12 -14.91 -6.10
N PHE A 74 8.49 -15.02 -7.28
CA PHE A 74 8.17 -13.87 -8.11
C PHE A 74 6.72 -13.92 -8.63
N VAL A 75 6.04 -12.77 -8.63
CA VAL A 75 4.73 -12.56 -9.25
C VAL A 75 4.66 -11.16 -9.87
N GLY A 76 4.31 -11.04 -11.13
CA GLY A 76 4.21 -9.75 -11.81
C GLY A 76 4.54 -9.83 -13.29
N GLN A 77 4.65 -8.68 -13.91
CA GLN A 77 5.02 -8.55 -15.32
C GLN A 77 5.69 -7.20 -15.61
N GLU A 78 6.49 -7.16 -16.67
CA GLU A 78 7.09 -5.92 -17.18
C GLU A 78 6.02 -4.90 -17.56
N GLY A 79 6.31 -3.62 -17.32
CA GLY A 79 5.41 -2.52 -17.67
C GLY A 79 4.16 -2.39 -16.80
N LEU A 80 4.04 -3.17 -15.70
CA LEU A 80 2.87 -3.10 -14.83
C LEU A 80 2.83 -1.75 -14.10
N GLN A 81 1.75 -1.01 -14.31
CA GLN A 81 1.43 0.24 -13.58
C GLN A 81 0.52 -0.05 -12.38
N ILE A 82 0.59 0.78 -11.36
CA ILE A 82 -0.22 0.62 -10.15
C ILE A 82 -1.72 0.62 -10.46
N SER A 83 -2.20 1.48 -11.35
CA SER A 83 -3.61 1.58 -11.76
C SER A 83 -4.16 0.32 -12.43
N LYS A 84 -3.28 -0.57 -12.89
CA LYS A 84 -3.62 -1.85 -13.54
C LYS A 84 -3.33 -3.07 -12.67
N ALA A 85 -2.60 -2.91 -11.56
CA ALA A 85 -2.10 -4.02 -10.74
C ALA A 85 -3.22 -4.91 -10.15
N LEU A 86 -4.38 -4.34 -9.86
CA LEU A 86 -5.54 -5.08 -9.34
C LEU A 86 -6.30 -5.88 -10.42
N SER A 87 -6.21 -5.49 -11.69
CA SER A 87 -6.97 -6.09 -12.79
C SER A 87 -6.13 -6.94 -13.75
N THR A 88 -4.79 -6.79 -13.71
CA THR A 88 -3.90 -7.52 -14.60
C THR A 88 -3.65 -8.94 -14.10
N SER A 89 -4.08 -9.93 -14.87
CA SER A 89 -3.82 -11.35 -14.61
C SER A 89 -2.47 -11.75 -15.21
N CYS A 90 -1.47 -11.91 -14.36
CA CYS A 90 -0.08 -12.18 -14.76
C CYS A 90 0.53 -13.41 -14.06
N VAL A 91 -0.26 -14.18 -13.31
CA VAL A 91 0.22 -15.30 -12.51
C VAL A 91 -0.46 -16.60 -12.92
N ASN A 92 0.31 -17.61 -13.30
CA ASN A 92 -0.19 -18.92 -13.71
C ASN A 92 0.34 -20.03 -12.81
N PHE A 93 -0.46 -21.10 -12.64
CA PHE A 93 -0.07 -22.30 -11.92
C PHE A 93 -0.16 -23.53 -12.82
N ALA A 94 0.73 -24.50 -12.65
CA ALA A 94 0.82 -25.68 -13.51
C ALA A 94 -0.42 -26.59 -13.44
N SER A 95 -1.12 -26.58 -12.32
CA SER A 95 -2.32 -27.40 -12.06
C SER A 95 -3.63 -26.71 -12.49
N ASP A 96 -3.57 -25.50 -13.03
CA ASP A 96 -4.74 -24.65 -13.26
C ASP A 96 -4.59 -23.91 -14.59
N ALA A 97 -5.61 -23.95 -15.43
CA ALA A 97 -5.60 -23.22 -16.71
C ALA A 97 -5.90 -21.72 -16.56
N SER A 98 -6.25 -21.26 -15.35
CA SER A 98 -6.60 -19.86 -15.08
C SER A 98 -5.36 -19.01 -14.88
N SER A 99 -5.47 -17.74 -15.24
CA SER A 99 -4.50 -16.70 -14.87
C SER A 99 -5.05 -15.86 -13.72
N TYR A 100 -4.17 -15.44 -12.82
CA TYR A 100 -4.52 -14.75 -11.58
C TYR A 100 -3.87 -13.38 -11.51
N THR A 101 -4.55 -12.42 -10.86
CA THR A 101 -3.92 -11.17 -10.44
C THR A 101 -2.98 -11.43 -9.27
N ILE A 102 -2.11 -10.47 -8.97
CA ILE A 102 -1.18 -10.60 -7.83
C ILE A 102 -1.94 -10.89 -6.52
N PRO A 103 -2.96 -10.11 -6.11
CA PRO A 103 -3.69 -10.40 -4.87
C PRO A 103 -4.37 -11.78 -4.85
N GLN A 104 -4.83 -12.29 -5.99
CA GLN A 104 -5.42 -13.63 -6.08
C GLN A 104 -4.38 -14.76 -5.96
N ALA A 105 -3.16 -14.51 -6.41
CA ALA A 105 -2.08 -15.50 -6.39
C ALA A 105 -1.45 -15.67 -5.00
N ILE A 106 -1.32 -14.59 -4.22
CA ILE A 106 -0.65 -14.60 -2.91
C ILE A 106 -1.21 -15.66 -1.94
N PRO A 107 -2.53 -15.81 -1.73
CA PRO A 107 -3.07 -16.87 -0.87
C PRO A 107 -2.80 -18.28 -1.39
N LYS A 108 -2.78 -18.49 -2.72
CA LYS A 108 -2.43 -19.79 -3.32
C LYS A 108 -0.96 -20.12 -3.08
N MET A 109 -0.07 -19.13 -3.12
CA MET A 109 1.35 -19.29 -2.85
C MET A 109 1.67 -19.39 -1.36
N LYS A 110 0.71 -19.10 -0.49
CA LYS A 110 0.88 -19.08 0.97
C LYS A 110 2.14 -18.30 1.37
N ALA A 111 2.33 -17.12 0.74
CA ALA A 111 3.53 -16.31 0.89
C ALA A 111 3.77 -15.94 2.37
N ARG A 112 5.01 -16.11 2.85
CA ARG A 112 5.39 -15.65 4.19
C ARG A 112 5.51 -14.14 4.23
N ARG A 113 6.09 -13.55 3.17
CA ARG A 113 6.28 -12.12 2.97
C ARG A 113 6.02 -11.77 1.51
N VAL A 114 5.51 -10.57 1.31
CA VAL A 114 5.32 -10.01 -0.04
C VAL A 114 6.04 -8.67 -0.11
N PHE A 115 7.08 -8.60 -0.93
CA PHE A 115 7.76 -7.37 -1.29
C PHE A 115 7.06 -6.76 -2.51
N VAL A 116 6.44 -5.59 -2.35
CA VAL A 116 5.70 -4.92 -3.43
C VAL A 116 6.61 -3.94 -4.14
N MET A 117 6.90 -4.21 -5.39
CA MET A 117 7.81 -3.47 -6.28
C MET A 117 7.03 -2.89 -7.46
N LEU A 118 6.31 -1.79 -7.22
CA LEU A 118 5.48 -1.10 -8.21
C LEU A 118 5.73 0.40 -8.15
N GLY A 119 5.60 1.05 -9.30
CA GLY A 119 5.69 2.49 -9.42
C GLY A 119 6.71 2.97 -10.45
N ALA A 120 7.62 2.12 -10.91
CA ALA A 120 8.62 2.52 -11.90
C ALA A 120 8.00 2.94 -13.25
N ASN A 121 6.80 2.45 -13.56
CA ASN A 121 6.04 2.81 -14.76
C ASN A 121 5.01 3.93 -14.52
N ASP A 122 5.02 4.55 -13.35
CA ASP A 122 4.06 5.59 -12.95
C ASP A 122 4.75 6.96 -12.74
N VAL A 123 6.09 7.01 -12.85
CA VAL A 123 6.90 8.22 -12.60
C VAL A 123 7.19 9.07 -13.86
N ASP A 124 6.51 8.80 -14.97
CA ASP A 124 6.69 9.48 -16.25
C ASP A 124 6.05 10.90 -16.34
N GLY A 125 5.38 11.32 -15.27
CA GLY A 125 4.69 12.61 -15.21
C GLY A 125 3.20 12.56 -15.53
N SER A 126 2.69 11.42 -16.00
CA SER A 126 1.26 11.24 -16.34
C SER A 126 0.35 11.09 -15.12
N VAL A 127 0.91 10.66 -13.98
CA VAL A 127 0.18 10.38 -12.74
C VAL A 127 0.66 11.31 -11.62
N SER A 128 -0.27 11.91 -10.85
CA SER A 128 0.09 12.67 -9.64
C SER A 128 0.46 11.73 -8.49
N VAL A 129 1.27 12.23 -7.53
CA VAL A 129 1.63 11.47 -6.32
C VAL A 129 0.38 11.03 -5.56
N ASP A 130 -0.61 11.91 -5.38
CA ASP A 130 -1.83 11.61 -4.64
C ASP A 130 -2.66 10.50 -5.31
N SER A 131 -2.81 10.55 -6.64
CA SER A 131 -3.53 9.50 -7.38
C SER A 131 -2.80 8.17 -7.30
N PHE A 132 -1.47 8.18 -7.48
CA PHE A 132 -0.64 6.99 -7.34
C PHE A 132 -0.78 6.37 -5.94
N ILE A 133 -0.69 7.19 -4.89
CA ILE A 133 -0.78 6.71 -3.50
C ILE A 133 -2.16 6.16 -3.16
N ALA A 134 -3.23 6.72 -3.72
CA ALA A 134 -4.57 6.16 -3.55
C ALA A 134 -4.65 4.71 -4.10
N ASP A 135 -4.19 4.50 -5.32
CA ASP A 135 -4.14 3.17 -5.95
C ASP A 135 -3.16 2.23 -5.23
N TYR A 136 -2.02 2.76 -4.78
CA TYR A 136 -1.01 1.97 -4.06
C TYR A 136 -1.53 1.48 -2.70
N LYS A 137 -2.20 2.34 -1.93
CA LYS A 137 -2.87 1.96 -0.68
C LYS A 137 -3.92 0.88 -0.93
N GLN A 138 -4.74 1.02 -1.96
CA GLN A 138 -5.74 0.03 -2.34
C GLN A 138 -5.09 -1.32 -2.69
N PHE A 139 -3.99 -1.30 -3.44
CA PHE A 139 -3.26 -2.51 -3.81
C PHE A 139 -2.69 -3.25 -2.58
N LEU A 140 -2.01 -2.55 -1.67
CA LEU A 140 -1.49 -3.15 -0.43
C LEU A 140 -2.61 -3.75 0.43
N GLN A 141 -3.72 -3.04 0.57
CA GLN A 141 -4.89 -3.51 1.34
C GLN A 141 -5.56 -4.71 0.69
N SER A 142 -5.59 -4.80 -0.65
CA SER A 142 -6.14 -5.95 -1.35
C SER A 142 -5.32 -7.23 -1.10
N ILE A 143 -3.99 -7.12 -1.02
CA ILE A 143 -3.12 -8.25 -0.62
C ILE A 143 -3.42 -8.66 0.83
N ARG A 144 -3.53 -7.70 1.76
CA ARG A 144 -3.86 -7.97 3.16
C ARG A 144 -5.21 -8.64 3.31
N SER A 145 -6.22 -8.18 2.56
CA SER A 145 -7.58 -8.74 2.58
C SER A 145 -7.63 -10.14 1.98
N ALA A 146 -6.85 -10.39 0.92
CA ALA A 146 -6.77 -11.71 0.30
C ALA A 146 -6.02 -12.73 1.18
N TYR A 147 -4.97 -12.29 1.89
CA TYR A 147 -4.15 -13.17 2.73
C TYR A 147 -3.55 -12.43 3.92
N ALA A 148 -4.25 -12.47 5.06
CA ALA A 148 -3.88 -11.74 6.27
C ALA A 148 -2.62 -12.26 7.00
N TYR A 149 -2.11 -13.42 6.60
CA TYR A 149 -1.01 -14.12 7.29
C TYR A 149 0.38 -13.78 6.77
N CYS A 150 0.50 -12.88 5.77
CA CYS A 150 1.80 -12.48 5.24
C CYS A 150 2.20 -11.08 5.72
N ASP A 151 3.51 -10.87 5.89
CA ASP A 151 4.05 -9.54 6.01
C ASP A 151 4.03 -8.85 4.63
N ILE A 152 3.57 -7.61 4.60
CA ILE A 152 3.57 -6.80 3.38
C ILE A 152 4.63 -5.71 3.54
N ILE A 153 5.55 -5.66 2.59
CA ILE A 153 6.69 -4.75 2.57
C ILE A 153 6.65 -3.97 1.27
N ALA A 154 6.35 -2.70 1.35
CA ALA A 154 6.50 -1.79 0.22
C ALA A 154 7.99 -1.59 -0.05
N VAL A 155 8.39 -1.71 -1.30
CA VAL A 155 9.79 -1.51 -1.73
C VAL A 155 9.88 -0.15 -2.42
N GLY A 156 10.85 0.67 -2.04
CA GLY A 156 11.08 1.94 -2.71
C GLY A 156 11.30 1.73 -4.21
N ILE A 157 10.75 2.60 -5.04
CA ILE A 157 10.96 2.60 -6.49
C ILE A 157 12.47 2.74 -6.71
N PRO A 158 13.10 1.84 -7.47
CA PRO A 158 14.54 1.92 -7.75
C PRO A 158 14.91 3.23 -8.47
N PRO A 159 16.09 3.79 -8.19
CA PRO A 159 16.55 5.01 -8.83
C PRO A 159 16.86 4.79 -10.32
N VAL A 160 16.78 5.86 -11.11
CA VAL A 160 17.28 5.87 -12.49
C VAL A 160 18.76 6.23 -12.53
N THR A 161 19.47 5.73 -13.54
CA THR A 161 20.89 6.09 -13.76
C THR A 161 20.99 7.51 -14.32
N GLU A 162 22.11 8.17 -14.12
CA GLU A 162 22.33 9.55 -14.53
C GLU A 162 22.28 9.76 -16.06
N ASP A 163 22.60 8.72 -16.82
CA ASP A 163 22.54 8.70 -18.28
C ASP A 163 21.16 8.40 -18.86
N SER A 164 20.17 8.17 -17.99
CA SER A 164 18.78 7.97 -18.41
C SER A 164 18.17 9.25 -19.00
N THR A 165 17.26 9.08 -19.94
CA THR A 165 16.51 10.23 -20.50
C THR A 165 15.73 10.94 -19.40
N ASN A 166 15.87 12.29 -19.31
CA ASN A 166 15.24 13.12 -18.28
C ASN A 166 15.57 12.64 -16.84
N ALA A 167 16.81 12.15 -16.62
CA ALA A 167 17.22 11.55 -15.35
C ALA A 167 16.92 12.42 -14.13
N ALA A 168 17.20 13.72 -14.18
CA ALA A 168 16.98 14.64 -13.06
C ALA A 168 15.51 14.77 -12.68
N GLU A 169 14.61 14.93 -13.67
CA GLU A 169 13.18 15.04 -13.46
C GLU A 169 12.61 13.72 -12.95
N THR A 170 12.96 12.60 -13.59
CA THR A 170 12.50 11.27 -13.22
C THR A 170 12.97 10.91 -11.81
N GLN A 171 14.24 11.18 -11.47
CA GLN A 171 14.76 10.88 -10.13
C GLN A 171 14.08 11.73 -9.06
N THR A 172 13.83 13.01 -9.33
CA THR A 172 13.06 13.88 -8.42
C THR A 172 11.68 13.30 -8.15
N ARG A 173 10.98 12.81 -9.17
CA ARG A 173 9.67 12.18 -9.01
C ARG A 173 9.76 10.85 -8.24
N ILE A 174 10.77 10.03 -8.51
CA ILE A 174 11.01 8.80 -7.73
C ILE A 174 11.15 9.12 -6.25
N ASP A 175 11.90 10.15 -5.88
CA ASP A 175 12.10 10.52 -4.48
C ASP A 175 10.80 11.02 -3.83
N GLN A 176 9.97 11.81 -4.54
CA GLN A 176 8.64 12.21 -4.09
C GLN A 176 7.72 11.00 -3.86
N PHE A 177 7.69 10.07 -4.81
CA PHE A 177 6.87 8.87 -4.71
C PHE A 177 7.34 7.98 -3.55
N ASN A 178 8.64 7.79 -3.39
CA ASN A 178 9.21 6.98 -2.31
C ASN A 178 8.91 7.57 -0.92
N GLN A 179 8.99 8.89 -0.76
CA GLN A 179 8.57 9.56 0.46
C GLN A 179 7.09 9.29 0.76
N ALA A 180 6.23 9.41 -0.25
CA ALA A 180 4.80 9.16 -0.12
C ALA A 180 4.45 7.68 0.13
N ILE A 181 5.16 6.73 -0.50
CA ILE A 181 4.99 5.29 -0.25
C ILE A 181 5.36 4.95 1.20
N ALA A 182 6.46 5.48 1.72
CA ALA A 182 6.90 5.23 3.09
C ALA A 182 5.87 5.74 4.11
N ALA A 183 5.34 6.96 3.91
CA ALA A 183 4.29 7.54 4.74
C ALA A 183 2.99 6.73 4.67
N ALA A 184 2.54 6.36 3.45
CA ALA A 184 1.36 5.54 3.24
C ALA A 184 1.48 4.15 3.88
N SER A 185 2.67 3.56 3.86
CA SER A 185 2.96 2.29 4.51
C SER A 185 2.85 2.40 6.03
N SER A 186 3.35 3.49 6.61
CA SER A 186 3.21 3.78 8.05
C SER A 186 1.74 3.93 8.45
N ASP A 187 0.95 4.72 7.70
CA ASP A 187 -0.48 4.92 7.94
C ASP A 187 -1.27 3.60 7.96
N LEU A 188 -0.87 2.64 7.13
CA LEU A 188 -1.54 1.34 6.99
C LEU A 188 -0.96 0.23 7.87
N GLY A 189 0.10 0.50 8.62
CA GLY A 189 0.80 -0.48 9.44
C GLY A 189 1.57 -1.52 8.62
N PHE A 190 2.00 -1.18 7.41
CA PHE A 190 2.89 -1.99 6.57
C PHE A 190 4.35 -1.56 6.76
N LYS A 191 5.27 -2.32 6.19
CA LYS A 191 6.70 -2.00 6.24
C LYS A 191 7.18 -1.42 4.92
N TYR A 192 8.28 -0.70 4.97
CA TYR A 192 8.93 -0.08 3.81
C TYR A 192 10.42 -0.42 3.80
N LEU A 193 10.90 -0.89 2.65
CA LEU A 193 12.32 -1.16 2.39
C LEU A 193 12.91 0.02 1.60
N ASN A 194 13.85 0.74 2.21
CA ASN A 194 14.49 1.92 1.62
C ASN A 194 15.58 1.53 0.62
N THR A 195 15.20 1.25 -0.61
CA THR A 195 16.15 0.83 -1.66
C THR A 195 17.20 1.87 -2.02
N ALA A 196 16.96 3.14 -1.71
CA ALA A 196 17.90 4.22 -2.02
C ALA A 196 19.29 3.99 -1.38
N GLU A 197 19.33 3.43 -0.16
CA GLU A 197 20.57 3.16 0.54
C GLU A 197 21.46 2.10 -0.17
N ALA A 198 20.83 1.14 -0.86
CA ALA A 198 21.55 0.06 -1.53
C ALA A 198 21.85 0.36 -3.00
N LEU A 199 21.06 1.21 -3.64
CA LEU A 199 21.03 1.31 -5.10
C LEU A 199 21.50 2.67 -5.64
N LYS A 200 21.52 3.73 -4.80
CA LYS A 200 22.00 5.05 -5.21
C LYS A 200 23.51 5.19 -5.09
N ASN A 201 24.11 5.90 -6.04
CA ASN A 201 25.48 6.40 -5.95
C ASN A 201 25.54 7.69 -5.12
N THR A 202 26.75 8.24 -4.94
CA THR A 202 26.99 9.47 -4.15
C THR A 202 26.37 10.73 -4.71
N ARG A 203 25.88 10.71 -5.96
CA ARG A 203 25.16 11.82 -6.60
C ARG A 203 23.63 11.67 -6.50
N GLY A 204 23.16 10.62 -5.85
CA GLY A 204 21.73 10.34 -5.66
C GLY A 204 21.04 9.65 -6.83
N TYR A 205 21.77 9.32 -7.91
CA TYR A 205 21.26 8.50 -9.01
C TYR A 205 21.54 7.03 -8.79
N GLY A 206 20.93 6.16 -9.56
CA GLY A 206 21.21 4.75 -9.56
C GLY A 206 22.68 4.44 -9.90
N GLU A 207 23.28 3.49 -9.17
CA GLU A 207 24.62 2.98 -9.50
C GLU A 207 24.58 2.27 -10.86
N GLY A 208 25.30 2.78 -11.84
CA GLY A 208 25.18 2.36 -13.25
C GLY A 208 25.35 0.85 -13.48
N THR A 209 26.18 0.19 -12.67
CA THR A 209 26.42 -1.27 -12.76
C THR A 209 25.23 -2.12 -12.27
N TYR A 210 24.27 -1.52 -11.57
CA TYR A 210 23.12 -2.21 -11.01
C TYR A 210 21.91 -2.26 -11.96
N PHE A 211 21.94 -1.48 -13.05
CA PHE A 211 20.81 -1.32 -13.94
C PHE A 211 21.15 -1.72 -15.37
N GLU A 212 20.14 -2.22 -16.07
CA GLU A 212 20.10 -2.45 -17.50
C GLU A 212 18.91 -1.70 -18.10
N SER A 213 18.74 -1.75 -19.41
CA SER A 213 17.69 -1.00 -20.13
C SER A 213 16.27 -1.25 -19.61
N ASN A 214 16.01 -2.38 -18.97
CA ASN A 214 14.68 -2.74 -18.47
C ASN A 214 14.77 -3.47 -17.12
N GLY A 215 15.27 -2.79 -16.09
CA GLY A 215 15.33 -3.31 -14.72
C GLY A 215 16.74 -3.55 -14.19
N PHE A 216 16.89 -4.51 -13.29
CA PHE A 216 18.17 -4.81 -12.67
C PHE A 216 19.13 -5.60 -13.57
N SER A 217 20.41 -5.31 -13.45
CA SER A 217 21.50 -6.26 -13.78
C SER A 217 21.56 -7.39 -12.74
N THR A 218 22.40 -8.39 -12.99
CA THR A 218 22.67 -9.45 -11.97
C THR A 218 23.23 -8.85 -10.67
N SER A 219 24.11 -7.84 -10.75
CA SER A 219 24.66 -7.17 -9.57
C SER A 219 23.63 -6.32 -8.84
N GLY A 220 22.73 -5.65 -9.56
CA GLY A 220 21.63 -4.88 -8.95
C GLY A 220 20.60 -5.76 -8.26
N ALA A 221 20.19 -6.87 -8.91
CA ALA A 221 19.32 -7.86 -8.29
C ALA A 221 19.93 -8.40 -6.97
N ARG A 222 21.22 -8.75 -7.00
CA ARG A 222 21.93 -9.18 -5.80
C ARG A 222 22.02 -8.10 -4.74
N ALA A 223 22.34 -6.85 -5.10
CA ALA A 223 22.42 -5.74 -4.16
C ALA A 223 21.10 -5.52 -3.41
N LEU A 224 19.97 -5.52 -4.13
CA LEU A 224 18.65 -5.41 -3.50
C LEU A 224 18.34 -6.58 -2.55
N LEU A 225 18.62 -7.82 -2.97
CA LEU A 225 18.32 -8.99 -2.14
C LEU A 225 19.20 -9.05 -0.89
N GLU A 226 20.47 -8.67 -0.97
CA GLU A 226 21.36 -8.57 0.20
C GLU A 226 20.92 -7.44 1.13
N TYR A 227 20.44 -6.31 0.57
CA TYR A 227 19.87 -5.24 1.38
C TYR A 227 18.59 -5.68 2.09
N ALA A 228 17.69 -6.39 1.41
CA ALA A 228 16.48 -6.96 2.02
C ALA A 228 16.81 -7.94 3.15
N LYS A 229 17.89 -8.73 3.03
CA LYS A 229 18.38 -9.61 4.11
C LYS A 229 18.93 -8.85 5.30
N SER A 230 19.61 -7.73 5.06
CA SER A 230 20.21 -6.92 6.13
C SER A 230 19.17 -5.99 6.80
N HIS A 231 17.96 -5.88 6.26
CA HIS A 231 16.83 -5.13 6.80
C HIS A 231 15.57 -6.01 6.90
N ALA A 232 15.75 -7.18 7.48
CA ALA A 232 14.71 -8.19 7.53
C ALA A 232 13.54 -7.81 8.45
N CYS A 233 12.31 -8.02 7.95
CA CYS A 233 11.09 -7.99 8.74
C CYS A 233 10.95 -9.33 9.49
N ASN A 234 11.38 -9.37 10.74
CA ASN A 234 11.40 -10.58 11.57
C ASN A 234 10.17 -10.69 12.45
N THR A 235 9.02 -11.02 11.85
CA THR A 235 7.78 -11.34 12.57
C THR A 235 7.66 -12.85 12.80
N MET A 236 6.78 -13.25 13.69
CA MET A 236 6.43 -14.65 13.86
C MET A 236 5.62 -15.16 12.68
N ASP A 237 5.92 -16.38 12.19
CA ASP A 237 5.12 -17.00 11.12
C ASP A 237 3.76 -17.42 11.66
N SER A 238 2.70 -16.78 11.19
CA SER A 238 1.33 -17.02 11.61
C SER A 238 0.51 -17.80 10.57
N ARG A 239 1.13 -18.29 9.49
CA ARG A 239 0.44 -19.03 8.44
C ARG A 239 -0.15 -20.34 9.00
N PRO A 240 -1.45 -20.60 8.80
CA PRO A 240 -2.11 -21.76 9.40
C PRO A 240 -1.69 -23.08 8.74
N ASP A 241 -1.28 -23.03 7.46
CA ASP A 241 -0.87 -24.16 6.65
C ASP A 241 0.07 -23.70 5.55
N THR A 242 1.14 -24.47 5.31
CA THR A 242 2.14 -24.25 4.26
C THR A 242 2.33 -25.46 3.36
N SER A 243 1.43 -26.47 3.43
CA SER A 243 1.39 -27.60 2.52
C SER A 243 0.68 -27.25 1.20
N ASP A 244 0.76 -28.12 0.23
CA ASP A 244 -0.01 -28.07 -1.04
C ASP A 244 0.07 -26.71 -1.78
N ILE A 245 1.24 -26.08 -1.78
CA ILE A 245 1.50 -24.88 -2.58
C ILE A 245 1.57 -25.29 -4.06
N PRO A 246 0.68 -24.76 -4.94
CA PRO A 246 0.68 -25.13 -6.33
C PRO A 246 1.94 -24.62 -7.03
N GLN A 247 2.51 -25.45 -7.90
CA GLN A 247 3.67 -25.04 -8.67
C GLN A 247 3.30 -23.96 -9.68
N ARG A 248 4.16 -22.94 -9.76
CA ARG A 248 4.03 -21.90 -10.76
C ARG A 248 4.35 -22.43 -12.17
N ALA A 249 3.58 -21.97 -13.14
CA ALA A 249 3.87 -22.18 -14.56
C ALA A 249 4.53 -20.93 -15.14
N SER A 250 5.47 -21.12 -16.09
CA SER A 250 5.97 -20.02 -16.91
C SER A 250 4.80 -19.41 -17.68
N ALA A 251 4.73 -18.07 -17.73
CA ALA A 251 3.91 -17.45 -18.76
C ALA A 251 4.48 -17.90 -20.11
N SER A 252 3.71 -18.63 -20.90
CA SER A 252 4.10 -18.98 -22.26
C SER A 252 4.31 -17.67 -23.02
N ALA A 253 5.55 -17.37 -23.39
CA ALA A 253 5.84 -16.28 -24.30
C ALA A 253 5.07 -16.58 -25.61
N GLY A 254 3.99 -15.80 -25.84
CA GLY A 254 3.35 -15.73 -27.14
C GLY A 254 2.60 -16.99 -27.60
N SER A 255 1.49 -17.32 -27.01
CA SER A 255 0.42 -18.00 -27.71
C SER A 255 -0.77 -17.03 -27.80
N ASN A 256 -0.95 -16.44 -28.99
CA ASN A 256 -2.23 -15.87 -29.45
C ASN A 256 -3.23 -17.00 -29.72
N ALA A 257 -3.33 -18.00 -28.85
CA ALA A 257 -4.46 -18.91 -28.87
C ALA A 257 -5.62 -18.17 -28.16
N PRO A 258 -6.83 -18.16 -28.74
CA PRO A 258 -7.98 -17.61 -28.06
C PRO A 258 -8.13 -18.39 -26.73
N VAL A 259 -7.96 -17.68 -25.62
CA VAL A 259 -8.29 -18.18 -24.28
C VAL A 259 -9.72 -18.71 -24.37
N PRO A 260 -10.01 -19.98 -24.03
CA PRO A 260 -11.39 -20.40 -23.91
C PRO A 260 -12.05 -19.44 -22.91
N THR A 261 -13.05 -18.73 -23.35
CA THR A 261 -13.81 -17.77 -22.57
C THR A 261 -14.61 -18.56 -21.53
N SER A 262 -13.95 -18.96 -20.44
CA SER A 262 -14.69 -19.29 -19.24
C SER A 262 -15.31 -17.98 -18.78
N THR A 263 -16.62 -17.89 -18.84
CA THR A 263 -17.35 -16.76 -18.25
C THR A 263 -16.86 -16.60 -16.83
N PRO A 264 -16.26 -15.47 -16.43
CA PRO A 264 -15.74 -15.32 -15.09
C PRO A 264 -16.87 -15.54 -14.11
N THR A 265 -16.66 -16.37 -13.09
CA THR A 265 -17.64 -16.54 -12.01
C THR A 265 -17.86 -15.17 -11.41
N LYS A 266 -19.07 -14.68 -11.47
CA LYS A 266 -19.47 -13.40 -10.89
C LYS A 266 -20.04 -13.65 -9.50
N PHE A 267 -19.78 -12.71 -8.62
CA PHE A 267 -20.34 -12.65 -7.28
C PHE A 267 -21.01 -11.29 -7.07
N THR A 268 -21.93 -11.23 -6.14
CA THR A 268 -22.63 -10.01 -5.75
C THR A 268 -22.11 -9.53 -4.40
N ALA A 269 -21.67 -8.29 -4.34
CA ALA A 269 -21.35 -7.61 -3.10
C ALA A 269 -22.42 -6.58 -2.78
N SER A 270 -23.16 -6.82 -1.70
CA SER A 270 -24.24 -5.98 -1.22
C SER A 270 -23.83 -5.24 0.04
N TYR A 271 -23.86 -3.93 -0.01
CA TYR A 271 -23.57 -3.03 1.10
C TYR A 271 -24.81 -2.21 1.40
N GLU A 272 -25.20 -2.15 2.66
CA GLU A 272 -26.35 -1.37 3.10
C GLU A 272 -26.01 -0.53 4.32
N VAL A 273 -26.72 0.55 4.58
CA VAL A 273 -26.73 1.20 5.88
C VAL A 273 -27.81 0.56 6.76
N GLU A 274 -27.52 0.35 8.04
CA GLU A 274 -28.52 -0.18 8.99
C GLU A 274 -29.70 0.77 9.14
N ASP A 275 -29.42 2.08 9.12
CA ASP A 275 -30.40 3.15 9.21
C ASP A 275 -30.01 4.31 8.29
N SER A 276 -30.79 4.56 7.26
CA SER A 276 -30.52 5.62 6.27
C SER A 276 -30.63 7.04 6.83
N ALA A 277 -31.22 7.23 8.01
CA ALA A 277 -31.22 8.50 8.70
C ALA A 277 -29.87 8.81 9.39
N LYS A 278 -29.05 7.78 9.64
CA LYS A 278 -27.78 7.89 10.35
C LYS A 278 -26.56 7.98 9.45
N GLY A 279 -26.68 7.62 8.18
CA GLY A 279 -25.57 7.68 7.24
C GLY A 279 -25.90 7.17 5.86
N THR A 280 -24.90 7.25 5.00
CA THR A 280 -24.98 6.85 3.58
C THR A 280 -23.71 6.10 3.18
N LEU A 281 -23.74 5.56 1.95
CA LEU A 281 -22.58 4.89 1.34
C LEU A 281 -22.09 5.68 0.14
N THR A 282 -20.78 5.60 -0.09
CA THR A 282 -20.10 6.08 -1.30
C THR A 282 -19.23 4.95 -1.85
N GLY A 283 -19.35 4.63 -3.11
CA GLY A 283 -18.56 3.59 -3.78
C GLY A 283 -19.11 3.29 -5.17
N ASN A 284 -18.34 2.61 -6.00
CA ASN A 284 -18.72 2.22 -7.36
C ASN A 284 -19.31 3.38 -8.19
N GLY A 285 -18.73 4.59 -8.06
CA GLY A 285 -19.21 5.79 -8.77
C GLY A 285 -20.50 6.39 -8.22
N GLN A 286 -21.08 5.86 -7.16
CA GLN A 286 -22.30 6.38 -6.49
C GLN A 286 -21.94 7.04 -5.16
N THR A 287 -22.69 8.07 -4.79
CA THR A 287 -22.48 8.83 -3.54
C THR A 287 -23.80 9.10 -2.87
N GLY A 288 -23.85 9.00 -1.54
CA GLY A 288 -25.03 9.36 -0.76
C GLY A 288 -26.18 8.36 -0.87
N VAL A 289 -25.91 7.10 -1.19
CA VAL A 289 -26.93 6.05 -1.31
C VAL A 289 -27.06 5.24 -0.02
N SER A 290 -28.24 4.64 0.20
CA SER A 290 -28.48 3.76 1.36
C SER A 290 -28.06 2.30 1.13
N SER A 291 -27.87 1.92 -0.13
CA SER A 291 -27.42 0.59 -0.53
C SER A 291 -26.61 0.65 -1.81
N LEU A 292 -25.64 -0.26 -1.92
CA LEU A 292 -24.84 -0.49 -3.10
C LEU A 292 -24.85 -1.99 -3.39
N GLU A 293 -25.22 -2.35 -4.61
CA GLU A 293 -25.07 -3.72 -5.11
C GLU A 293 -24.08 -3.71 -6.28
N ILE A 294 -23.01 -4.50 -6.15
CA ILE A 294 -21.91 -4.53 -7.10
C ILE A 294 -21.75 -5.97 -7.59
N GLU A 295 -22.09 -6.20 -8.84
CA GLU A 295 -21.78 -7.46 -9.52
C GLU A 295 -20.38 -7.40 -10.08
N ALA A 296 -19.50 -8.29 -9.60
CA ALA A 296 -18.09 -8.29 -9.95
C ALA A 296 -17.58 -9.69 -10.27
N ALA A 297 -16.63 -9.79 -11.20
CA ALA A 297 -15.92 -11.04 -11.44
C ALA A 297 -15.12 -11.44 -10.19
N SER A 298 -14.95 -12.76 -9.99
CA SER A 298 -14.13 -13.27 -8.90
C SER A 298 -12.76 -12.62 -8.88
N GLY A 299 -12.36 -12.07 -7.72
CA GLY A 299 -11.09 -11.38 -7.50
C GLY A 299 -11.10 -9.89 -7.83
N THR A 300 -12.25 -9.32 -8.20
CA THR A 300 -12.38 -7.86 -8.33
C THR A 300 -12.29 -7.21 -6.95
N SER A 301 -11.47 -6.19 -6.81
CA SER A 301 -11.44 -5.35 -5.62
C SER A 301 -12.45 -4.21 -5.74
N VAL A 302 -13.23 -4.00 -4.69
CA VAL A 302 -14.17 -2.87 -4.58
C VAL A 302 -13.89 -2.10 -3.30
N ASN A 303 -14.13 -0.80 -3.32
CA ASN A 303 -14.07 0.03 -2.13
C ASN A 303 -15.44 0.66 -1.86
N VAL A 304 -15.82 0.68 -0.59
CA VAL A 304 -17.05 1.33 -0.14
C VAL A 304 -16.76 2.09 1.14
N THR A 305 -17.20 3.33 1.21
CA THR A 305 -17.09 4.22 2.36
C THR A 305 -18.44 4.46 2.97
N ALA A 306 -18.56 4.23 4.26
CA ALA A 306 -19.70 4.63 5.07
C ALA A 306 -19.51 6.08 5.52
N VAL A 307 -20.47 6.95 5.22
CA VAL A 307 -20.47 8.38 5.55
C VAL A 307 -21.54 8.67 6.56
N ALA A 308 -21.15 9.08 7.77
CA ALA A 308 -22.10 9.41 8.82
C ALA A 308 -22.86 10.70 8.50
N ALA A 309 -24.16 10.74 8.83
CA ALA A 309 -24.97 11.95 8.81
C ALA A 309 -24.61 12.87 10.01
N GLU A 310 -25.04 14.12 9.95
CA GLU A 310 -24.87 15.08 11.06
C GLU A 310 -25.46 14.53 12.37
N GLY A 311 -24.69 14.55 13.43
CA GLY A 311 -25.06 14.03 14.74
C GLY A 311 -24.79 12.54 14.93
N PHE A 312 -24.14 11.87 13.98
CA PHE A 312 -23.78 10.45 14.05
C PHE A 312 -22.28 10.25 13.76
N VAL A 313 -21.75 9.09 14.18
CA VAL A 313 -20.41 8.61 13.87
C VAL A 313 -20.47 7.18 13.38
N PHE A 314 -19.63 6.84 12.41
CA PHE A 314 -19.50 5.45 11.99
C PHE A 314 -18.98 4.60 13.16
N TYR A 315 -19.61 3.45 13.40
CA TYR A 315 -19.24 2.54 14.47
C TYR A 315 -18.45 1.34 13.93
N LYS A 316 -19.07 0.55 13.07
CA LYS A 316 -18.46 -0.62 12.44
C LYS A 316 -19.34 -1.12 11.30
N TRP A 317 -18.81 -2.03 10.51
CA TRP A 317 -19.60 -2.89 9.62
C TRP A 317 -20.12 -4.13 10.39
N SER A 318 -21.19 -4.73 9.91
CA SER A 318 -21.84 -5.89 10.56
C SER A 318 -20.94 -7.12 10.69
N ASP A 319 -19.90 -7.23 9.86
CA ASP A 319 -18.87 -8.28 9.93
C ASP A 319 -17.69 -7.92 10.86
N GLY A 320 -17.78 -6.81 11.59
CA GLY A 320 -16.80 -6.38 12.58
C GLY A 320 -15.71 -5.43 12.10
N VAL A 321 -15.64 -5.09 10.81
CA VAL A 321 -14.68 -4.09 10.29
C VAL A 321 -14.98 -2.72 10.89
N THR A 322 -13.97 -2.06 11.48
CA THR A 322 -14.12 -0.79 12.21
C THR A 322 -13.67 0.44 11.42
N THR A 323 -13.12 0.27 10.22
CA THR A 323 -12.79 1.39 9.33
C THR A 323 -14.01 1.76 8.49
N ALA A 324 -14.34 3.05 8.40
CA ALA A 324 -15.48 3.53 7.62
C ALA A 324 -15.32 3.20 6.13
N THR A 325 -14.11 3.33 5.59
CA THR A 325 -13.78 2.84 4.25
C THR A 325 -13.31 1.40 4.34
N ARG A 326 -13.95 0.53 3.56
CA ARG A 326 -13.56 -0.87 3.43
C ARG A 326 -13.15 -1.19 2.00
N TYR A 327 -12.27 -2.17 1.87
CA TYR A 327 -11.77 -2.70 0.61
C TYR A 327 -12.01 -4.20 0.60
N ASP A 328 -12.88 -4.66 -0.30
CA ASP A 328 -13.23 -6.07 -0.41
C ASP A 328 -12.72 -6.65 -1.72
N ASN A 329 -12.06 -7.79 -1.64
CA ASN A 329 -11.75 -8.63 -2.79
C ASN A 329 -12.91 -9.63 -2.97
N ILE A 330 -13.67 -9.47 -4.04
CA ILE A 330 -14.90 -10.24 -4.27
C ILE A 330 -14.56 -11.64 -4.77
N THR A 331 -14.47 -12.60 -3.87
CA THR A 331 -14.24 -14.03 -4.16
C THR A 331 -15.44 -14.91 -3.83
N LYS A 332 -16.47 -14.32 -3.25
CA LYS A 332 -17.77 -14.90 -2.89
C LYS A 332 -18.78 -13.78 -2.75
N ASP A 333 -20.05 -14.11 -2.61
CA ASP A 333 -21.07 -13.11 -2.28
C ASP A 333 -20.78 -12.48 -0.91
N ILE A 334 -20.92 -11.15 -0.85
CA ILE A 334 -20.74 -10.33 0.35
C ILE A 334 -22.06 -9.64 0.65
N SER A 335 -22.46 -9.66 1.91
CA SER A 335 -23.60 -8.87 2.40
C SER A 335 -23.26 -8.29 3.76
N VAL A 336 -23.10 -6.96 3.83
CA VAL A 336 -22.72 -6.27 5.05
C VAL A 336 -23.47 -4.95 5.23
N LYS A 337 -23.64 -4.54 6.50
CA LYS A 337 -24.32 -3.29 6.87
C LYS A 337 -23.38 -2.36 7.61
N ALA A 338 -23.39 -1.09 7.24
CA ALA A 338 -22.74 -0.02 7.99
C ALA A 338 -23.59 0.38 9.18
N MET A 339 -23.01 0.41 10.36
CA MET A 339 -23.65 0.73 11.63
C MET A 339 -23.10 2.06 12.16
N PHE A 340 -23.98 2.89 12.70
CA PHE A 340 -23.65 4.22 13.20
C PHE A 340 -24.17 4.41 14.62
N ASN A 341 -23.42 5.13 15.44
CA ASN A 341 -23.83 5.55 16.78
C ASN A 341 -24.12 7.05 16.81
N ASP A 342 -24.90 7.48 17.80
CA ASP A 342 -25.09 8.90 18.08
C ASP A 342 -23.75 9.56 18.46
N ALA A 343 -23.43 10.68 17.81
CA ALA A 343 -22.24 11.49 18.15
C ALA A 343 -22.49 12.40 19.35
N ARG A 344 -23.59 12.22 20.07
CA ARG A 344 -23.93 13.10 21.21
C ARG A 344 -22.97 12.88 22.35
N VAL A 345 -22.39 14.00 22.79
CA VAL A 345 -21.62 14.07 24.02
C VAL A 345 -22.57 14.40 25.15
N GLU A 346 -22.74 13.51 26.08
CA GLU A 346 -23.50 13.79 27.30
C GLU A 346 -22.55 14.40 28.33
N LEU A 347 -22.78 15.67 28.66
CA LEU A 347 -22.06 16.37 29.72
C LEU A 347 -22.89 16.31 31.02
N THR A 348 -22.36 15.59 31.98
CA THR A 348 -22.96 15.54 33.33
C THR A 348 -22.11 16.30 34.28
N LEU A 349 -22.71 17.25 35.00
CA LEU A 349 -22.08 17.99 36.11
C LEU A 349 -22.54 17.37 37.43
N ASP A 350 -21.62 17.20 38.38
CA ASP A 350 -21.94 16.70 39.72
C ASP A 350 -22.76 17.71 40.58
N LYS A 351 -22.81 18.99 40.14
CA LYS A 351 -23.58 20.06 40.76
C LYS A 351 -24.22 20.92 39.69
N ALA A 352 -25.54 20.86 39.60
CA ALA A 352 -26.31 21.64 38.63
C ALA A 352 -26.56 23.09 39.10
N ASP A 353 -26.99 23.27 40.37
CA ASP A 353 -27.23 24.56 40.99
C ASP A 353 -26.62 24.61 42.37
N THR A 354 -25.72 25.58 42.65
CA THR A 354 -25.08 25.73 43.94
C THR A 354 -24.86 27.20 44.25
N THR A 355 -25.33 27.61 45.44
CA THR A 355 -25.07 28.96 45.97
C THR A 355 -23.87 28.91 46.93
N ILE A 356 -22.89 29.78 46.72
CA ILE A 356 -21.71 29.93 47.60
C ILE A 356 -21.65 31.33 48.15
N LYS A 357 -21.07 31.48 49.33
CA LYS A 357 -20.79 32.79 49.92
C LYS A 357 -19.58 33.43 49.26
N LYS A 358 -19.51 34.78 49.29
CA LYS A 358 -18.38 35.53 48.75
C LYS A 358 -17.07 35.08 49.42
N GLY A 359 -16.12 34.62 48.62
CA GLY A 359 -14.81 34.14 49.05
C GLY A 359 -14.68 32.64 49.25
N GLU A 360 -15.76 31.87 49.17
CA GLU A 360 -15.72 30.39 49.13
C GLU A 360 -15.31 29.89 47.75
N LYS A 361 -14.65 28.72 47.71
CA LYS A 361 -14.27 28.00 46.47
C LYS A 361 -15.27 26.88 46.23
N LEU A 362 -15.79 26.78 45.01
CA LEU A 362 -16.60 25.68 44.55
C LEU A 362 -15.80 24.84 43.52
N THR A 363 -15.73 23.56 43.77
CA THR A 363 -15.20 22.62 42.79
C THR A 363 -16.42 21.94 42.11
N ILE A 364 -16.48 22.00 40.79
CA ILE A 364 -17.47 21.30 39.95
C ILE A 364 -16.69 20.28 39.15
N ASN A 365 -17.11 19.00 39.22
CA ASN A 365 -16.57 17.94 38.39
C ASN A 365 -17.49 17.74 37.19
N ALA A 366 -16.91 17.71 36.01
CA ALA A 366 -17.59 17.41 34.78
C ALA A 366 -17.17 16.04 34.27
N SER A 367 -18.11 15.19 33.93
CA SER A 367 -17.86 13.96 33.24
C SER A 367 -18.47 14.00 31.83
N VAL A 368 -17.70 13.53 30.87
CA VAL A 368 -18.12 13.46 29.47
C VAL A 368 -18.22 11.97 29.09
N LYS A 369 -19.37 11.58 28.56
CA LYS A 369 -19.58 10.26 28.00
C LYS A 369 -19.79 10.44 26.49
N LEU A 370 -18.98 9.72 25.71
CA LEU A 370 -19.10 9.61 24.25
C LEU A 370 -20.02 8.45 23.89
#